data_590c5f58022aa33e7c4c4280c1b5bda2
#
_entry.id   590c5f58022aa33e7c4c4280c1b5bda2
#
_cell.length_a   1.000
_cell.length_b   1.000
_cell.length_c   1.000
_cell.angle_alpha   90.00
_cell.angle_beta   90.00
_cell.angle_gamma   90.00
#
_symmetry.space_group_name_H-M   'P 1'
#
loop_
_entity.id
_entity.type
_entity.pdbx_description
1 polymer ?
#
loop_
_entity_poly.entity_id
_entity_poly.type
_entity_poly.pdbx_seq_one_letter_code
_entity_poly.pdbx_strand_id
1 'polypeptide(L)'
;MPLYDKDKPVLNGRKSMNALLEFGENYIEFDDLRFYPEEMERGNPYNCTVKIKVKSNGFMGVSPCEFDMRNLIDFTNELKKMYEFKAKEAEIQEIGYGGMLHFSADNIGHIRISGDIFGETMIHELKFEFEADQTALLRFISELHQFADN
;
A
#
# COMPACT_ATOMS: atom_id res chain seq x y z
N MET A 1 -19.70 19.73 -11.87
CA MET A 1 -18.56 19.07 -12.52
C MET A 1 -18.06 17.97 -11.65
N PRO A 2 -17.95 16.77 -12.18
CA PRO A 2 -17.31 15.73 -11.38
C PRO A 2 -15.89 16.16 -11.10
N LEU A 3 -15.47 15.94 -9.89
CA LEU A 3 -14.15 16.31 -9.44
C LEU A 3 -13.09 15.52 -10.15
N TYR A 4 -13.43 14.29 -10.45
CA TYR A 4 -12.53 13.35 -11.04
C TYR A 4 -13.30 12.33 -11.84
N ASP A 5 -12.92 12.18 -13.08
CA ASP A 5 -13.49 11.14 -13.95
C ASP A 5 -12.44 10.07 -14.13
N LYS A 6 -12.63 8.93 -13.47
CA LYS A 6 -11.68 7.83 -13.50
C LYS A 6 -11.57 7.15 -14.86
N ASP A 7 -12.51 7.41 -15.76
CA ASP A 7 -12.48 6.84 -17.11
C ASP A 7 -11.73 7.72 -18.10
N LYS A 8 -11.30 8.90 -17.66
CA LYS A 8 -10.50 9.81 -18.48
C LYS A 8 -9.04 9.80 -18.06
N PRO A 9 -8.10 10.09 -19.00
CA PRO A 9 -6.71 10.28 -18.62
C PRO A 9 -6.58 11.37 -17.57
N VAL A 10 -5.71 11.14 -16.60
CA VAL A 10 -5.45 12.12 -15.55
C VAL A 10 -4.69 13.29 -16.15
N LEU A 11 -5.25 14.49 -16.07
CA LEU A 11 -4.71 15.68 -16.72
C LEU A 11 -3.32 16.08 -16.23
N ASN A 12 -2.99 15.80 -14.97
CA ASN A 12 -1.68 16.10 -14.41
C ASN A 12 -0.74 14.91 -14.44
N GLY A 13 -0.99 13.93 -15.31
CA GLY A 13 -0.10 12.81 -15.58
C GLY A 13 -0.17 11.64 -14.61
N ARG A 14 -1.00 11.72 -13.59
CA ARG A 14 -1.12 10.62 -12.62
C ARG A 14 -2.05 9.56 -13.16
N LYS A 15 -1.50 8.39 -13.46
CA LYS A 15 -2.24 7.24 -13.94
C LYS A 15 -2.36 6.21 -12.84
N SER A 16 -3.29 5.28 -13.02
CA SER A 16 -3.34 4.06 -12.20
C SER A 16 -1.98 3.35 -12.25
N MET A 17 -1.48 2.95 -11.10
CA MET A 17 -0.21 2.23 -10.98
C MET A 17 -0.36 1.03 -10.08
N ASN A 18 0.56 0.09 -10.21
CA ASN A 18 0.64 -1.07 -9.34
C ASN A 18 1.96 -1.06 -8.59
N ALA A 19 1.94 -1.54 -7.36
CA ALA A 19 3.15 -1.76 -6.58
C ALA A 19 3.10 -3.16 -6.00
N LEU A 20 4.16 -3.94 -6.19
CA LEU A 20 4.20 -5.34 -5.80
C LEU A 20 5.40 -5.64 -4.91
N LEU A 21 5.12 -6.29 -3.78
CA LEU A 21 6.13 -6.94 -2.97
C LEU A 21 5.85 -8.43 -3.01
N GLU A 22 6.83 -9.22 -3.45
CA GLU A 22 6.69 -10.67 -3.45
C GLU A 22 7.92 -11.36 -2.90
N PHE A 23 7.71 -12.49 -2.24
CA PHE A 23 8.78 -13.31 -1.72
C PHE A 23 8.31 -14.77 -1.73
N GLY A 24 8.91 -15.57 -2.63
CA GLY A 24 8.42 -16.92 -2.87
C GLY A 24 7.00 -16.88 -3.42
N GLU A 25 6.10 -17.60 -2.80
CA GLU A 25 4.69 -17.63 -3.21
C GLU A 25 3.83 -16.58 -2.50
N ASN A 26 4.42 -15.84 -1.57
CA ASN A 26 3.70 -14.81 -0.81
C ASN A 26 3.84 -13.46 -1.48
N TYR A 27 2.81 -12.64 -1.39
CA TYR A 27 2.88 -11.29 -1.95
C TYR A 27 1.88 -10.36 -1.30
N ILE A 28 2.17 -9.08 -1.43
CA ILE A 28 1.21 -8.01 -1.23
C ILE A 28 1.29 -7.12 -2.47
N GLU A 29 0.15 -6.85 -3.08
CA GLU A 29 0.08 -6.02 -4.27
C GLU A 29 -0.90 -4.88 -4.05
N PHE A 30 -0.44 -3.68 -4.32
CA PHE A 30 -1.29 -2.51 -4.43
C PHE A 30 -1.68 -2.40 -5.90
N ASP A 31 -2.90 -2.82 -6.21
CA ASP A 31 -3.41 -2.87 -7.57
C ASP A 31 -4.31 -1.67 -7.83
N ASP A 32 -4.15 -1.06 -8.99
CA ASP A 32 -4.96 0.08 -9.43
C ASP A 32 -4.90 1.24 -8.41
N LEU A 33 -3.70 1.59 -8.01
CA LEU A 33 -3.46 2.69 -7.09
C LEU A 33 -3.69 4.02 -7.81
N ARG A 34 -4.61 4.84 -7.29
CA ARG A 34 -5.01 6.12 -7.87
C ARG A 34 -5.00 7.22 -6.83
N PHE A 35 -4.61 8.42 -7.27
CA PHE A 35 -4.61 9.62 -6.44
C PHE A 35 -5.56 10.67 -7.03
N TYR A 36 -6.31 11.32 -6.15
CA TYR A 36 -7.29 12.36 -6.49
C TYR A 36 -6.84 13.69 -5.88
N PRO A 37 -6.05 14.50 -6.61
CA PRO A 37 -5.50 15.75 -6.06
C PRO A 37 -6.55 16.74 -5.57
N GLU A 38 -7.68 16.81 -6.26
CA GLU A 38 -8.75 17.75 -5.88
C GLU A 38 -9.35 17.40 -4.52
N GLU A 39 -9.45 16.12 -4.22
CA GLU A 39 -9.93 15.68 -2.91
C GLU A 39 -8.93 16.06 -1.81
N MET A 40 -7.65 15.92 -2.07
CA MET A 40 -6.61 16.32 -1.13
C MET A 40 -6.64 17.83 -0.89
N GLU A 41 -6.81 18.63 -1.94
CA GLU A 41 -6.90 20.09 -1.84
C GLU A 41 -8.09 20.54 -1.00
N ARG A 42 -9.18 19.75 -0.99
CA ARG A 42 -10.35 20.01 -0.16
C ARG A 42 -10.20 19.56 1.27
N GLY A 43 -9.09 18.96 1.62
CA GLY A 43 -8.89 18.41 2.95
C GLY A 43 -9.55 17.06 3.17
N ASN A 44 -9.96 16.38 2.10
CA ASN A 44 -10.54 15.04 2.20
C ASN A 44 -9.42 14.01 2.33
N PRO A 45 -9.36 13.26 3.45
CA PRO A 45 -8.32 12.25 3.62
C PRO A 45 -8.53 11.00 2.77
N TYR A 46 -9.70 10.82 2.18
CA TYR A 46 -10.00 9.70 1.27
C TYR A 46 -9.60 10.08 -0.15
N ASN A 47 -8.30 10.35 -0.35
CA ASN A 47 -7.81 10.88 -1.62
C ASN A 47 -6.97 9.90 -2.44
N CYS A 48 -6.74 8.68 -1.92
CA CYS A 48 -6.11 7.59 -2.68
C CYS A 48 -7.00 6.35 -2.59
N THR A 49 -7.18 5.67 -3.70
CA THR A 49 -7.88 4.39 -3.76
C THR A 49 -6.95 3.31 -4.31
N VAL A 50 -7.14 2.09 -3.85
CA VAL A 50 -6.31 0.96 -4.27
C VAL A 50 -7.04 -0.34 -3.93
N LYS A 51 -6.76 -1.39 -4.71
CA LYS A 51 -7.14 -2.76 -4.32
C LYS A 51 -5.90 -3.42 -3.74
N ILE A 52 -5.94 -3.77 -2.47
CA ILE A 52 -4.85 -4.51 -1.85
C ILE A 52 -5.13 -5.99 -1.98
N LYS A 53 -4.20 -6.69 -2.64
CA LYS A 53 -4.25 -8.14 -2.82
C LYS A 53 -3.15 -8.76 -2.00
N VAL A 54 -3.50 -9.77 -1.21
CA VAL A 54 -2.54 -10.47 -0.35
C VAL A 54 -2.64 -11.96 -0.58
N LYS A 55 -1.48 -12.60 -0.70
CA LYS A 55 -1.36 -14.05 -0.59
C LYS A 55 -0.33 -14.35 0.48
N SER A 56 -0.75 -15.08 1.51
CA SER A 56 0.07 -15.40 2.67
C SER A 56 -0.12 -16.88 3.03
N ASN A 57 0.89 -17.69 2.72
CA ASN A 57 0.90 -19.13 3.02
C ASN A 57 -0.37 -19.85 2.53
N GLY A 58 -0.79 -19.55 1.32
CA GLY A 58 -1.96 -20.16 0.69
C GLY A 58 -3.29 -19.47 0.93
N PHE A 59 -3.36 -18.55 1.88
CA PHE A 59 -4.56 -17.74 2.10
C PHE A 59 -4.51 -16.48 1.23
N MET A 60 -5.64 -16.13 0.65
CA MET A 60 -5.71 -14.99 -0.26
C MET A 60 -6.88 -14.08 0.08
N GLY A 61 -6.67 -12.78 -0.10
CA GLY A 61 -7.73 -11.80 0.06
C GLY A 61 -7.51 -10.60 -0.85
N VAL A 62 -8.61 -9.94 -1.20
CA VAL A 62 -8.61 -8.70 -1.97
C VAL A 62 -9.49 -7.71 -1.24
N SER A 63 -8.99 -6.52 -1.00
CA SER A 63 -9.71 -5.49 -0.27
C SER A 63 -9.69 -4.17 -1.03
N PRO A 64 -10.84 -3.51 -1.23
CA PRO A 64 -10.86 -2.13 -1.70
C PRO A 64 -10.45 -1.22 -0.54
N CYS A 65 -9.40 -0.47 -0.73
CA CYS A 65 -8.79 0.31 0.34
C CYS A 65 -8.71 1.79 -0.03
N GLU A 66 -8.68 2.62 1.01
CA GLU A 66 -8.51 4.06 0.84
C GLU A 66 -7.46 4.58 1.81
N PHE A 67 -6.64 5.51 1.32
CA PHE A 67 -5.58 6.14 2.11
C PHE A 67 -5.54 7.64 1.86
N ASP A 68 -4.96 8.37 2.80
CA ASP A 68 -4.51 9.74 2.55
C ASP A 68 -3.11 9.65 1.92
N MET A 69 -2.91 10.37 0.82
CA MET A 69 -1.62 10.40 0.11
C MET A 69 -0.46 10.72 1.04
N ARG A 70 -0.67 11.62 2.01
CA ARG A 70 0.39 11.98 2.96
C ARG A 70 0.83 10.79 3.80
N ASN A 71 -0.12 9.97 4.22
CA ASN A 71 0.19 8.76 4.99
C ASN A 71 0.90 7.73 4.11
N LEU A 72 0.52 7.63 2.85
CA LEU A 72 1.19 6.74 1.91
C LEU A 72 2.62 7.17 1.65
N ILE A 73 2.87 8.46 1.52
CA ILE A 73 4.23 9.01 1.38
C ILE A 73 5.06 8.71 2.63
N ASP A 74 4.50 8.94 3.82
CA ASP A 74 5.20 8.66 5.08
C ASP A 74 5.54 7.17 5.21
N PHE A 75 4.60 6.30 4.87
CA PHE A 75 4.81 4.86 4.87
C PHE A 75 5.94 4.46 3.91
N THR A 76 5.93 5.02 2.70
CA THR A 76 6.96 4.75 1.71
C THR A 76 8.33 5.18 2.20
N ASN A 77 8.41 6.34 2.85
CA ASN A 77 9.67 6.82 3.43
C ASN A 77 10.14 5.93 4.58
N GLU A 78 9.24 5.43 5.40
CA GLU A 78 9.58 4.50 6.47
C GLU A 78 10.11 3.16 5.90
N LEU A 79 9.48 2.66 4.84
CA LEU A 79 9.98 1.45 4.16
C LEU A 79 11.39 1.67 3.62
N LYS A 80 11.66 2.84 3.06
CA LYS A 80 13.00 3.18 2.57
C LYS A 80 14.01 3.17 3.69
N LYS A 81 13.67 3.73 4.85
CA LYS A 81 14.55 3.69 6.03
C LYS A 81 14.79 2.26 6.50
N MET A 82 13.79 1.39 6.44
CA MET A 82 13.96 -0.02 6.75
C MET A 82 14.95 -0.68 5.79
N TYR A 83 14.82 -0.38 4.51
CA TYR A 83 15.75 -0.90 3.49
C TYR A 83 17.20 -0.45 3.76
N GLU A 84 17.35 0.75 4.29
CA GLU A 84 18.66 1.32 4.61
C GLU A 84 19.13 1.00 6.03
N PHE A 85 18.45 0.13 6.75
CA PHE A 85 18.72 -0.22 8.16
C PHE A 85 18.69 0.97 9.11
N LYS A 86 17.86 1.97 8.80
CA LYS A 86 17.70 3.18 9.63
C LYS A 86 16.41 3.17 10.43
N ALA A 87 15.50 2.24 10.16
CA ALA A 87 14.26 2.05 10.90
C ALA A 87 13.95 0.56 10.94
N LYS A 88 13.18 0.16 11.95
CA LYS A 88 12.79 -1.24 12.15
C LYS A 88 11.31 -1.51 11.90
N GLU A 89 10.53 -0.49 11.69
CA GLU A 89 9.09 -0.64 11.50
C GLU A 89 8.56 0.37 10.49
N ALA A 90 7.53 -0.03 9.77
CA ALA A 90 6.73 0.84 8.93
C ALA A 90 5.28 0.37 9.04
N GLU A 91 4.36 1.29 9.12
CA GLU A 91 2.95 0.97 9.32
C GLU A 91 2.10 1.95 8.56
N ILE A 92 1.01 1.46 7.98
CA ILE A 92 0.00 2.32 7.39
C ILE A 92 -1.39 1.79 7.74
N GLN A 93 -2.28 2.68 8.14
CA GLN A 93 -3.65 2.35 8.44
C GLN A 93 -4.52 2.68 7.24
N GLU A 94 -5.34 1.71 6.84
CA GLU A 94 -6.34 1.87 5.82
C GLU A 94 -7.56 2.56 6.44
N ILE A 95 -8.10 3.59 5.80
CA ILE A 95 -9.15 4.42 6.41
C ILE A 95 -10.56 4.10 5.93
N GLY A 96 -10.72 3.29 4.89
CA GLY A 96 -12.04 2.89 4.40
C GLY A 96 -12.74 1.91 5.34
N TYR A 97 -12.06 0.83 5.70
CA TYR A 97 -12.61 -0.22 6.55
C TYR A 97 -11.81 -0.44 7.84
N GLY A 98 -10.73 0.31 8.04
CA GLY A 98 -9.94 0.23 9.25
C GLY A 98 -8.86 -0.84 9.27
N GLY A 99 -8.52 -1.40 8.13
CA GLY A 99 -7.44 -2.36 8.03
C GLY A 99 -6.07 -1.73 8.26
N MET A 100 -5.05 -2.57 8.39
CA MET A 100 -3.71 -2.09 8.70
C MET A 100 -2.66 -2.99 8.07
N LEU A 101 -1.55 -2.39 7.66
CA LEU A 101 -0.35 -3.09 7.22
C LEU A 101 0.81 -2.70 8.13
N HIS A 102 1.54 -3.70 8.59
CA HIS A 102 2.68 -3.50 9.47
C HIS A 102 3.88 -4.30 8.97
N PHE A 103 5.00 -3.62 8.80
CA PHE A 103 6.26 -4.21 8.39
C PHE A 103 7.25 -4.04 9.53
N SER A 104 7.95 -5.10 9.89
CA SER A 104 9.00 -5.03 10.90
C SER A 104 10.25 -5.73 10.40
N ALA A 105 11.41 -5.26 10.85
CA ALA A 105 12.71 -5.78 10.43
C ALA A 105 13.56 -6.15 11.64
N ASP A 106 14.33 -7.23 11.50
CA ASP A 106 15.38 -7.54 12.45
C ASP A 106 16.72 -6.94 12.01
N ASN A 107 17.79 -7.23 12.73
CA ASN A 107 19.11 -6.65 12.47
C ASN A 107 19.87 -7.30 11.32
N ILE A 108 19.33 -8.38 10.76
CA ILE A 108 20.04 -9.17 9.72
C ILE A 108 19.28 -9.24 8.41
N GLY A 109 18.29 -8.36 8.24
CA GLY A 109 17.59 -8.22 6.97
C GLY A 109 16.34 -9.08 6.79
N HIS A 110 15.87 -9.74 7.86
CA HIS A 110 14.58 -10.43 7.81
C HIS A 110 13.45 -9.43 8.02
N ILE A 111 12.42 -9.52 7.18
CA ILE A 111 11.25 -8.65 7.24
C ILE A 111 10.04 -9.51 7.57
N ARG A 112 9.25 -9.06 8.52
CA ARG A 112 7.92 -9.63 8.79
C ARG A 112 6.87 -8.67 8.29
N ILE A 113 5.97 -9.18 7.46
CA ILE A 113 4.90 -8.42 6.87
C ILE A 113 3.60 -8.97 7.41
N SER A 114 2.84 -8.14 8.09
CA SER A 114 1.58 -8.55 8.70
C SER A 114 0.52 -7.51 8.44
N GLY A 115 -0.72 -7.90 8.62
CA GLY A 115 -1.80 -6.96 8.45
C GLY A 115 -3.16 -7.60 8.56
N ASP A 116 -4.13 -6.77 8.26
CA ASP A 116 -5.52 -7.06 8.44
C ASP A 116 -6.26 -6.29 7.35
N ILE A 117 -6.88 -7.01 6.43
CA ILE A 117 -7.65 -6.40 5.34
C ILE A 117 -9.07 -6.96 5.32
N PHE A 118 -10.00 -6.14 4.87
CA PHE A 118 -11.42 -6.48 4.87
C PHE A 118 -11.98 -6.56 3.47
N GLY A 119 -12.94 -7.44 3.26
CA GLY A 119 -13.71 -7.47 2.03
C GLY A 119 -14.64 -6.25 1.93
N GLU A 120 -15.19 -6.07 0.76
CA GLU A 120 -16.01 -4.90 0.43
C GLU A 120 -17.18 -4.66 1.37
N THR A 121 -17.76 -5.74 1.92
CA THR A 121 -18.90 -5.66 2.83
C THR A 121 -18.51 -5.76 4.31
N MET A 122 -17.21 -5.86 4.59
CA MET A 122 -16.67 -6.11 5.93
C MET A 122 -17.09 -7.45 6.55
N ILE A 123 -17.69 -8.35 5.77
CA ILE A 123 -18.02 -9.69 6.22
C ILE A 123 -16.78 -10.58 6.23
N HIS A 124 -15.87 -10.35 5.27
CA HIS A 124 -14.65 -11.12 5.14
C HIS A 124 -13.48 -10.32 5.67
N GLU A 125 -12.65 -10.98 6.44
CA GLU A 125 -11.42 -10.40 7.00
C GLU A 125 -10.29 -11.38 6.77
N LEU A 126 -9.14 -10.87 6.33
CA LEU A 126 -7.92 -11.64 6.25
C LEU A 126 -6.89 -11.03 7.18
N LYS A 127 -6.56 -11.73 8.26
CA LYS A 127 -5.39 -11.45 9.07
C LYS A 127 -4.27 -12.30 8.53
N PHE A 128 -3.13 -11.70 8.25
CA PHE A 128 -2.04 -12.41 7.60
C PHE A 128 -0.69 -12.01 8.17
N GLU A 129 0.26 -12.91 7.99
CA GLU A 129 1.65 -12.64 8.31
C GLU A 129 2.51 -13.55 7.44
N PHE A 130 3.53 -12.98 6.83
CA PHE A 130 4.55 -13.78 6.16
C PHE A 130 5.91 -13.10 6.30
N GLU A 131 6.96 -13.88 6.07
CA GLU A 131 8.32 -13.39 6.16
C GLU A 131 8.91 -13.21 4.78
N ALA A 132 9.79 -12.22 4.67
CA ALA A 132 10.55 -11.94 3.46
C ALA A 132 11.94 -11.49 3.89
N ASP A 133 12.78 -11.18 2.92
CA ASP A 133 14.03 -10.50 3.23
C ASP A 133 13.98 -9.07 2.70
N GLN A 134 14.99 -8.31 3.12
CA GLN A 134 15.10 -6.89 2.80
C GLN A 134 15.06 -6.61 1.29
N THR A 135 15.58 -7.53 0.47
CA THR A 135 15.64 -7.32 -0.97
C THR A 135 14.25 -7.24 -1.60
N ALA A 136 13.24 -7.87 -0.97
CA ALA A 136 11.88 -7.81 -1.46
C ALA A 136 11.27 -6.41 -1.37
N LEU A 137 11.81 -5.54 -0.52
CA LEU A 137 11.30 -4.17 -0.36
C LEU A 137 11.63 -3.27 -1.55
N LEU A 138 12.72 -3.51 -2.24
CA LEU A 138 13.27 -2.53 -3.19
C LEU A 138 12.31 -2.20 -4.32
N ARG A 139 11.75 -3.20 -4.96
CA ARG A 139 10.78 -3.01 -6.04
C ARG A 139 9.54 -2.27 -5.54
N PHE A 140 9.01 -2.70 -4.41
CA PHE A 140 7.81 -2.13 -3.82
C PHE A 140 8.02 -0.65 -3.49
N ILE A 141 9.12 -0.32 -2.84
CA ILE A 141 9.50 1.07 -2.53
C ILE A 141 9.59 1.89 -3.81
N SER A 142 10.28 1.36 -4.81
CA SER A 142 10.47 2.06 -6.08
C SER A 142 9.15 2.37 -6.77
N GLU A 143 8.25 1.40 -6.80
CA GLU A 143 6.94 1.58 -7.43
C GLU A 143 6.06 2.57 -6.66
N LEU A 144 6.09 2.53 -5.33
CA LEU A 144 5.39 3.51 -4.50
C LEU A 144 5.95 4.93 -4.68
N HIS A 145 7.28 5.06 -4.79
CA HIS A 145 7.91 6.34 -5.06
C HIS A 145 7.51 6.91 -6.42
N GLN A 146 7.47 6.08 -7.44
CA GLN A 146 7.02 6.52 -8.76
C GLN A 146 5.60 7.04 -8.71
N PHE A 147 4.74 6.39 -7.97
CA PHE A 147 3.36 6.83 -7.81
C PHE A 147 3.30 8.19 -7.10
N ALA A 148 4.06 8.37 -6.04
CA ALA A 148 4.05 9.62 -5.27
C ALA A 148 4.64 10.80 -6.04
N ASP A 149 5.60 10.55 -6.93
CA ASP A 149 6.33 11.59 -7.67
C ASP A 149 5.67 11.98 -9.00
N ASN A 150 4.70 11.23 -9.45
CA ASN A 150 4.04 11.50 -10.74
C ASN A 150 2.92 12.54 -10.63
#